data_9011f508fc73c7234ef388ac3cf2597d
#
_entry.id   9011f508fc73c7234ef388ac3cf2597d
#
_cell.length_a   1.000
_cell.length_b   1.000
_cell.length_c   1.000
_cell.angle_alpha   90.00
_cell.angle_beta   90.00
_cell.angle_gamma   90.00
#
_symmetry.space_group_name_H-M   'P 1'
#
loop_
_entity.id
_entity.type
_entity.pdbx_description
1 polymer ?
#
loop_
_entity_poly.entity_id
_entity_poly.type
_entity_poly.pdbx_seq_one_letter_code
_entity_poly.pdbx_strand_id
1 'polypeptide(L)'
;MHNTMWRQVDTQSTFELFAAATGGRAYYNSNDLVKGFREAVHDSTQYYMLGYYLERSRPGWHKIAVKVKREHVNIRSRTGFFVPTGTSASGSSDVNDIASALHSPLEYTSIGMNGRWEATDPAPESGKKRLHYVVELVPNVALADSSDKNHISLDLIVSAVTGEGLQAAPVSEKRIDLYPKEEVAKNIREKGLALKGVVELGPGDYTVHMVVRDELSGRIGSVITRLQVE
;
A
#
# COMPACT_ATOMS: atom_id res chain seq x y z
N MET A 1 -26.50 41.87 -2.59
CA MET A 1 -26.67 40.65 -3.41
C MET A 1 -25.44 40.22 -4.23
N HIS A 2 -24.42 41.07 -4.40
CA HIS A 2 -23.22 40.74 -5.22
C HIS A 2 -22.26 39.69 -4.60
N ASN A 3 -22.25 39.54 -3.27
CA ASN A 3 -21.25 38.75 -2.59
C ASN A 3 -21.52 37.21 -2.61
N THR A 4 -22.74 36.80 -2.86
CA THR A 4 -23.14 35.38 -2.86
C THR A 4 -22.78 34.68 -4.17
N MET A 5 -22.88 35.41 -5.28
CA MET A 5 -22.60 34.90 -6.61
C MET A 5 -21.11 34.62 -6.83
N TRP A 6 -20.23 35.49 -6.37
CA TRP A 6 -18.77 35.30 -6.43
C TRP A 6 -18.30 34.12 -5.56
N ARG A 7 -18.86 33.95 -4.36
CA ARG A 7 -18.56 32.80 -3.50
C ARG A 7 -18.97 31.46 -4.12
N GLN A 8 -20.07 31.44 -4.86
CA GLN A 8 -20.56 30.23 -5.52
C GLN A 8 -19.65 29.85 -6.71
N VAL A 9 -19.19 30.80 -7.49
CA VAL A 9 -18.23 30.61 -8.58
C VAL A 9 -16.88 30.12 -8.05
N ASP A 10 -16.37 30.70 -6.96
CA ASP A 10 -15.12 30.27 -6.33
C ASP A 10 -15.19 28.83 -5.79
N THR A 11 -16.30 28.45 -5.19
CA THR A 11 -16.49 27.08 -4.67
C THR A 11 -16.56 26.06 -5.81
N GLN A 12 -17.24 26.38 -6.89
CA GLN A 12 -17.35 25.51 -8.06
C GLN A 12 -16.03 25.30 -8.76
N SER A 13 -15.26 26.38 -8.96
CA SER A 13 -13.92 26.31 -9.55
C SER A 13 -12.96 25.49 -8.70
N THR A 14 -13.09 25.57 -7.38
CA THR A 14 -12.31 24.73 -6.45
C THR A 14 -12.64 23.24 -6.60
N PHE A 15 -13.93 22.89 -6.68
CA PHE A 15 -14.33 21.49 -6.91
C PHE A 15 -13.86 20.96 -8.28
N GLU A 16 -13.93 21.77 -9.32
CA GLU A 16 -13.40 21.41 -10.65
C GLU A 16 -11.89 21.21 -10.60
N LEU A 17 -11.16 22.06 -9.91
CA LEU A 17 -9.71 21.94 -9.75
C LEU A 17 -9.33 20.63 -9.03
N PHE A 18 -10.00 20.32 -7.93
CA PHE A 18 -9.79 19.06 -7.21
C PHE A 18 -10.14 17.84 -8.07
N ALA A 19 -11.28 17.88 -8.77
CA ALA A 19 -11.67 16.80 -9.66
C ALA A 19 -10.65 16.60 -10.78
N ALA A 20 -10.20 17.66 -11.43
CA ALA A 20 -9.18 17.60 -12.47
C ALA A 20 -7.83 17.08 -11.94
N ALA A 21 -7.41 17.50 -10.75
CA ALA A 21 -6.14 17.08 -10.16
C ALA A 21 -6.14 15.59 -9.76
N THR A 22 -7.28 15.06 -9.31
CA THR A 22 -7.42 13.68 -8.81
C THR A 22 -7.92 12.69 -9.86
N GLY A 23 -8.36 13.15 -11.04
CA GLY A 23 -9.03 12.34 -12.06
C GLY A 23 -10.48 12.03 -11.73
N GLY A 24 -11.06 12.69 -10.73
CA GLY A 24 -12.45 12.59 -10.32
C GLY A 24 -13.41 13.38 -11.19
N ARG A 25 -14.63 13.61 -10.68
CA ARG A 25 -15.66 14.44 -11.29
C ARG A 25 -16.32 15.29 -10.22
N ALA A 26 -16.57 16.55 -10.53
CA ALA A 26 -17.36 17.45 -9.69
C ALA A 26 -18.83 17.42 -10.13
N TYR A 27 -19.74 17.36 -9.15
CA TYR A 27 -21.19 17.41 -9.35
C TYR A 27 -21.72 18.63 -8.64
N TYR A 28 -22.28 19.57 -9.38
CA TYR A 28 -22.88 20.82 -8.85
C TYR A 28 -23.96 21.33 -9.77
N ASN A 29 -24.70 22.31 -9.32
CA ASN A 29 -25.79 22.97 -10.09
C ASN A 29 -26.88 22.02 -10.60
N SER A 30 -27.12 20.90 -9.92
CA SER A 30 -28.20 19.98 -10.25
C SER A 30 -29.13 19.81 -9.07
N ASN A 31 -30.43 19.97 -9.29
CA ASN A 31 -31.46 19.62 -8.30
C ASN A 31 -31.74 18.12 -8.27
N ASP A 32 -31.20 17.35 -9.23
CA ASP A 32 -31.31 15.90 -9.27
C ASP A 32 -30.11 15.26 -8.54
N LEU A 33 -30.23 15.20 -7.21
CA LEU A 33 -29.22 14.54 -6.36
C LEU A 33 -29.12 13.05 -6.65
N VAL A 34 -30.20 12.39 -7.01
CA VAL A 34 -30.23 10.94 -7.32
C VAL A 34 -29.37 10.64 -8.54
N LYS A 35 -29.45 11.49 -9.57
CA LYS A 35 -28.59 11.36 -10.77
C LYS A 35 -27.12 11.51 -10.38
N GLY A 36 -26.77 12.51 -9.57
CA GLY A 36 -25.39 12.73 -9.10
C GLY A 36 -24.83 11.53 -8.35
N PHE A 37 -25.60 10.96 -7.43
CA PHE A 37 -25.20 9.74 -6.70
C PHE A 37 -25.05 8.53 -7.62
N ARG A 38 -25.97 8.32 -8.56
CA ARG A 38 -25.91 7.21 -9.52
C ARG A 38 -24.66 7.31 -10.40
N GLU A 39 -24.34 8.48 -10.88
CA GLU A 39 -23.11 8.72 -11.66
C GLU A 39 -21.85 8.51 -10.83
N ALA A 40 -21.84 8.93 -9.55
CA ALA A 40 -20.72 8.70 -8.65
C ALA A 40 -20.50 7.21 -8.37
N VAL A 41 -21.58 6.45 -8.11
CA VAL A 41 -21.51 4.98 -7.95
C VAL A 41 -21.00 4.31 -9.22
N HIS A 42 -21.51 4.72 -10.38
CA HIS A 42 -21.04 4.18 -11.66
C HIS A 42 -19.55 4.46 -11.89
N ASP A 43 -19.08 5.66 -11.61
CA ASP A 43 -17.66 6.03 -11.69
C ASP A 43 -16.79 5.21 -10.71
N SER A 44 -17.29 4.89 -9.52
CA SER A 44 -16.57 4.11 -8.51
C SER A 44 -16.47 2.61 -8.84
N THR A 45 -17.36 2.10 -9.70
CA THR A 45 -17.39 0.68 -10.10
C THR A 45 -16.65 0.42 -11.42
N GLN A 46 -16.35 1.45 -12.20
CA GLN A 46 -15.71 1.33 -13.52
C GLN A 46 -14.42 2.15 -13.59
N TYR A 47 -13.38 1.67 -12.94
CA TYR A 47 -12.05 2.28 -13.03
C TYR A 47 -10.97 1.22 -13.22
N TYR A 48 -9.86 1.65 -13.80
CA TYR A 48 -8.64 0.85 -13.90
C TYR A 48 -7.62 1.40 -12.94
N MET A 49 -7.07 0.54 -12.08
CA MET A 49 -5.97 0.90 -11.22
C MET A 49 -4.65 0.50 -11.89
N LEU A 50 -3.77 1.47 -12.07
CA LEU A 50 -2.46 1.27 -12.69
C LEU A 50 -1.38 1.55 -11.66
N GLY A 51 -0.55 0.56 -11.40
CA GLY A 51 0.66 0.70 -10.59
C GLY A 51 1.91 0.83 -11.47
N TYR A 52 2.88 1.61 -11.03
CA TYR A 52 4.18 1.71 -11.68
C TYR A 52 5.27 1.93 -10.63
N TYR A 53 6.47 1.51 -10.97
CA TYR A 53 7.62 1.61 -10.08
C TYR A 53 8.34 2.94 -10.25
N LEU A 54 8.75 3.54 -9.14
CA LEU A 54 9.61 4.71 -9.11
C LEU A 54 11.02 4.27 -8.71
N GLU A 55 11.82 3.85 -9.66
CA GLU A 55 13.20 3.41 -9.38
C GLU A 55 14.09 4.51 -8.79
N ARG A 56 13.87 5.77 -9.20
CA ARG A 56 14.53 6.97 -8.65
C ARG A 56 13.61 8.16 -8.83
N SER A 57 12.93 8.57 -7.79
CA SER A 57 12.14 9.80 -7.81
C SER A 57 12.96 10.98 -7.26
N ARG A 58 13.10 12.04 -8.06
CA ARG A 58 13.61 13.31 -7.54
C ARG A 58 12.53 13.96 -6.67
N PRO A 59 12.90 14.67 -5.58
CA PRO A 59 11.91 15.45 -4.84
C PRO A 59 11.20 16.48 -5.74
N GLY A 60 9.92 16.71 -5.45
CA GLY A 60 9.12 17.68 -6.19
C GLY A 60 7.90 17.07 -6.88
N TRP A 61 7.26 17.87 -7.72
CA TRP A 61 6.07 17.46 -8.46
C TRP A 61 6.42 16.65 -9.70
N HIS A 62 5.77 15.48 -9.84
CA HIS A 62 5.89 14.60 -11.00
C HIS A 62 4.56 14.54 -11.75
N LYS A 63 4.57 14.89 -13.04
CA LYS A 63 3.40 14.82 -13.89
C LYS A 63 3.13 13.39 -14.35
N ILE A 64 1.87 12.98 -14.29
CA ILE A 64 1.39 11.70 -14.84
C ILE A 64 0.67 12.00 -16.17
N ALA A 65 0.92 11.18 -17.19
CA ALA A 65 0.18 11.20 -18.43
C ALA A 65 -0.20 9.77 -18.82
N VAL A 66 -1.50 9.49 -18.86
CA VAL A 66 -2.04 8.20 -19.31
C VAL A 66 -2.41 8.31 -20.78
N LYS A 67 -1.91 7.37 -21.60
CA LYS A 67 -2.25 7.25 -23.03
C LYS A 67 -2.84 5.87 -23.29
N VAL A 68 -3.94 5.84 -24.01
CA VAL A 68 -4.62 4.59 -24.43
C VAL A 68 -4.56 4.49 -25.93
N LYS A 69 -4.27 3.29 -26.44
CA LYS A 69 -4.22 3.04 -27.91
C LYS A 69 -5.61 2.99 -28.58
N ARG A 70 -6.67 2.82 -27.79
CA ARG A 70 -8.05 2.75 -28.28
C ARG A 70 -8.54 4.15 -28.64
N GLU A 71 -9.12 4.29 -29.81
CA GLU A 71 -9.74 5.53 -30.29
C GLU A 71 -11.07 5.80 -29.59
N HIS A 72 -11.49 7.06 -29.57
CA HIS A 72 -12.77 7.54 -29.00
C HIS A 72 -12.96 7.23 -27.51
N VAL A 73 -11.87 7.21 -26.73
CA VAL A 73 -11.91 7.02 -25.27
C VAL A 73 -11.59 8.34 -24.57
N ASN A 74 -12.45 8.75 -23.64
CA ASN A 74 -12.16 9.87 -22.75
C ASN A 74 -11.49 9.33 -21.47
N ILE A 75 -10.28 9.79 -21.20
CA ILE A 75 -9.48 9.35 -20.06
C ILE A 75 -9.52 10.40 -18.97
N ARG A 76 -9.91 10.00 -17.78
CA ARG A 76 -9.72 10.76 -16.55
C ARG A 76 -8.69 10.06 -15.69
N SER A 77 -7.67 10.75 -15.28
CA SER A 77 -6.61 10.22 -14.43
C SER A 77 -6.04 11.31 -13.57
N ARG A 78 -5.41 10.92 -12.49
CA ARG A 78 -4.61 11.83 -11.67
C ARG A 78 -3.54 12.53 -12.53
N THR A 79 -3.37 13.83 -12.35
CA THR A 79 -2.45 14.64 -13.15
C THR A 79 -1.00 14.56 -12.71
N GLY A 80 -0.76 14.12 -11.48
CA GLY A 80 0.60 14.00 -10.94
C GLY A 80 0.62 13.61 -9.47
N PHE A 81 1.81 13.55 -8.91
CA PHE A 81 2.08 13.29 -7.49
C PHE A 81 3.28 14.11 -7.04
N PHE A 82 3.38 14.34 -5.74
CA PHE A 82 4.48 15.06 -5.12
C PHE A 82 5.38 14.09 -4.36
N VAL A 83 6.69 14.21 -4.60
CA VAL A 83 7.71 13.52 -3.81
C VAL A 83 8.31 14.53 -2.85
N PRO A 84 8.17 14.35 -1.52
CA PRO A 84 8.70 15.29 -0.55
C PRO A 84 10.23 15.32 -0.58
N THR A 85 10.79 16.48 -0.24
CA THR A 85 12.24 16.66 -0.08
C THR A 85 12.63 16.14 1.28
N GLY A 86 13.48 15.10 1.33
CA GLY A 86 14.07 14.59 2.58
C GLY A 86 13.01 14.08 3.56
N THR A 87 12.55 12.88 3.39
CA THR A 87 11.95 12.11 4.48
C THR A 87 13.05 11.64 5.38
N SER A 88 13.49 12.52 6.30
CA SER A 88 13.97 12.03 7.57
C SER A 88 12.76 11.36 8.22
N ALA A 89 12.82 10.06 8.36
CA ALA A 89 11.83 9.26 9.05
C ALA A 89 11.63 9.83 10.45
N SER A 90 10.54 10.53 10.67
CA SER A 90 10.14 11.03 11.99
C SER A 90 8.68 10.64 12.20
N GLY A 91 8.51 9.50 12.82
CA GLY A 91 7.45 9.02 13.71
C GLY A 91 5.98 9.13 13.31
N SER A 92 5.51 10.12 12.58
CA SER A 92 4.08 10.28 12.26
C SER A 92 3.70 9.91 10.81
N SER A 93 4.65 9.91 9.89
CA SER A 93 4.43 9.43 8.51
C SER A 93 4.41 7.90 8.46
N ASP A 94 5.15 7.25 9.35
CA ASP A 94 5.40 5.82 9.36
C ASP A 94 4.14 4.99 9.55
N VAL A 95 3.31 5.37 10.53
CA VAL A 95 2.03 4.70 10.81
C VAL A 95 1.04 4.88 9.65
N ASN A 96 1.01 6.06 9.03
CA ASN A 96 0.14 6.33 7.90
C ASN A 96 0.56 5.56 6.64
N ASP A 97 1.85 5.38 6.42
CA ASP A 97 2.38 4.66 5.26
C ASP A 97 2.10 3.16 5.37
N ILE A 98 2.32 2.57 6.55
CA ILE A 98 1.98 1.18 6.84
C ILE A 98 0.47 0.95 6.73
N ALA A 99 -0.34 1.82 7.35
CA ALA A 99 -1.79 1.73 7.26
C ALA A 99 -2.28 1.83 5.80
N SER A 100 -1.68 2.72 5.02
CA SER A 100 -1.97 2.84 3.58
C SER A 100 -1.63 1.56 2.82
N ALA A 101 -0.51 0.92 3.13
CA ALA A 101 -0.10 -0.34 2.51
C ALA A 101 -1.01 -1.52 2.90
N LEU A 102 -1.47 -1.57 4.16
CA LEU A 102 -2.40 -2.60 4.65
C LEU A 102 -3.79 -2.51 4.03
N HIS A 103 -4.24 -1.31 3.66
CA HIS A 103 -5.56 -1.08 3.06
C HIS A 103 -5.50 -0.92 1.53
N SER A 104 -4.33 -0.95 0.93
CA SER A 104 -4.16 -0.83 -0.51
C SER A 104 -4.58 -2.13 -1.20
N PRO A 105 -5.40 -2.08 -2.24
CA PRO A 105 -5.67 -3.24 -3.08
C PRO A 105 -4.52 -3.56 -4.05
N LEU A 106 -3.46 -2.73 -4.07
CA LEU A 106 -2.26 -2.94 -4.86
C LEU A 106 -1.07 -3.23 -3.95
N GLU A 107 -0.21 -4.11 -4.41
CA GLU A 107 1.05 -4.41 -3.75
C GLU A 107 2.04 -3.26 -3.89
N TYR A 108 2.73 -2.94 -2.80
CA TYR A 108 3.88 -2.03 -2.77
C TYR A 108 5.13 -2.83 -3.13
N THR A 109 5.96 -2.28 -3.98
CA THR A 109 7.05 -3.03 -4.60
C THR A 109 8.40 -2.32 -4.53
N SER A 110 8.49 -1.26 -3.70
CA SER A 110 9.78 -0.63 -3.42
C SER A 110 10.76 -1.57 -2.70
N ILE A 111 10.21 -2.58 -2.00
CA ILE A 111 10.91 -3.75 -1.52
C ILE A 111 10.33 -4.96 -2.27
N GLY A 112 11.14 -5.61 -3.10
CA GLY A 112 10.74 -6.85 -3.76
C GLY A 112 10.63 -7.97 -2.72
N MET A 113 9.47 -8.63 -2.66
CA MET A 113 9.21 -9.69 -1.68
C MET A 113 8.23 -10.73 -2.20
N ASN A 114 8.29 -11.93 -1.63
CA ASN A 114 7.34 -13.00 -1.84
C ASN A 114 6.85 -13.52 -0.49
N GLY A 115 5.56 -13.88 -0.42
CA GLY A 115 4.97 -14.52 0.76
C GLY A 115 4.57 -15.96 0.44
N ARG A 116 4.85 -16.89 1.35
CA ARG A 116 4.38 -18.26 1.25
C ARG A 116 3.99 -18.83 2.59
N TRP A 117 3.08 -19.79 2.57
CA TRP A 117 2.67 -20.57 3.73
C TRP A 117 3.50 -21.87 3.79
N GLU A 118 3.99 -22.24 4.99
CA GLU A 118 4.82 -23.45 5.16
C GLU A 118 4.06 -24.60 5.80
N ALA A 119 3.48 -24.37 6.97
CA ALA A 119 2.86 -25.40 7.77
C ALA A 119 1.60 -24.89 8.47
N THR A 120 0.75 -25.82 8.89
CA THR A 120 -0.44 -25.54 9.69
C THR A 120 -0.49 -26.49 10.86
N ASP A 121 -0.55 -25.97 12.07
CA ASP A 121 -0.65 -26.70 13.31
C ASP A 121 -1.95 -26.34 14.06
N PRO A 122 -2.45 -27.19 14.97
CA PRO A 122 -3.52 -26.80 15.89
C PRO A 122 -3.06 -25.60 16.74
N ALA A 123 -3.91 -24.57 16.86
CA ALA A 123 -3.64 -23.48 17.78
C ALA A 123 -4.00 -23.87 19.23
N PRO A 124 -3.40 -23.19 20.25
CA PRO A 124 -3.78 -23.37 21.64
C PRO A 124 -5.26 -23.08 21.90
N GLU A 125 -5.82 -22.10 21.18
CA GLU A 125 -7.24 -21.77 21.25
C GLU A 125 -8.05 -22.77 20.41
N SER A 126 -9.07 -23.38 21.05
CA SER A 126 -9.93 -24.37 20.40
C SER A 126 -10.61 -23.76 19.15
N GLY A 127 -10.58 -24.51 18.04
CA GLY A 127 -11.19 -24.12 16.78
C GLY A 127 -10.36 -23.18 15.90
N LYS A 128 -9.13 -22.83 16.30
CA LYS A 128 -8.19 -22.10 15.46
C LYS A 128 -7.04 -23.00 14.97
N LYS A 129 -6.44 -22.61 13.87
CA LYS A 129 -5.22 -23.19 13.33
C LYS A 129 -4.09 -22.16 13.38
N ARG A 130 -2.89 -22.62 13.65
CA ARG A 130 -1.66 -21.85 13.60
C ARG A 130 -1.02 -22.05 12.25
N LEU A 131 -0.93 -20.96 11.47
CA LEU A 131 -0.42 -20.97 10.12
C LEU A 131 0.94 -20.29 10.07
N HIS A 132 1.95 -21.04 9.67
CA HIS A 132 3.32 -20.56 9.54
C HIS A 132 3.51 -19.94 8.17
N TYR A 133 4.06 -18.73 8.16
CA TYR A 133 4.38 -18.02 6.91
C TYR A 133 5.86 -17.66 6.83
N VAL A 134 6.31 -17.49 5.60
CA VAL A 134 7.64 -16.95 5.28
C VAL A 134 7.46 -15.82 4.30
N VAL A 135 8.08 -14.69 4.63
CA VAL A 135 8.26 -13.55 3.74
C VAL A 135 9.72 -13.53 3.29
N GLU A 136 9.94 -13.70 2.00
CA GLU A 136 11.27 -13.68 1.38
C GLU A 136 11.50 -12.34 0.70
N LEU A 137 12.49 -11.58 1.17
CA LEU A 137 12.92 -10.34 0.55
C LEU A 137 13.97 -10.65 -0.51
N VAL A 138 13.82 -10.05 -1.70
CA VAL A 138 14.79 -10.26 -2.80
C VAL A 138 16.18 -9.75 -2.44
N PRO A 139 17.25 -10.30 -3.09
CA PRO A 139 18.60 -9.86 -2.87
C PRO A 139 18.80 -8.34 -3.05
N ASN A 140 19.77 -7.78 -2.32
CA ASN A 140 20.18 -6.37 -2.34
C ASN A 140 19.17 -5.32 -1.84
N VAL A 141 18.01 -5.71 -1.34
CA VAL A 141 16.99 -4.76 -0.90
C VAL A 141 17.22 -4.29 0.54
N ALA A 142 17.45 -5.22 1.45
CA ALA A 142 17.53 -4.93 2.89
C ALA A 142 18.79 -4.19 3.34
N LEU A 143 19.80 -4.05 2.48
CA LEU A 143 21.11 -3.45 2.81
C LEU A 143 21.53 -2.34 1.84
N ALA A 144 20.68 -1.98 0.86
CA ALA A 144 21.09 -1.15 -0.26
C ALA A 144 21.42 0.31 0.11
N ASP A 145 20.84 0.83 1.19
CA ASP A 145 20.90 2.25 1.54
C ASP A 145 21.36 2.55 2.97
N SER A 146 21.85 1.54 3.70
CA SER A 146 22.35 1.80 5.04
C SER A 146 23.70 2.53 4.97
N SER A 147 23.75 3.76 5.47
CA SER A 147 24.99 4.51 5.69
C SER A 147 25.88 3.82 6.72
N ASP A 148 25.29 3.03 7.60
CA ASP A 148 25.97 2.16 8.56
C ASP A 148 26.06 0.76 7.94
N LYS A 149 27.29 0.39 7.57
CA LYS A 149 27.58 -0.87 6.88
C LYS A 149 26.94 -2.04 7.65
N ASN A 150 25.98 -2.72 7.02
CA ASN A 150 25.31 -3.92 7.52
C ASN A 150 24.18 -3.72 8.55
N HIS A 151 23.74 -2.50 8.84
CA HIS A 151 22.54 -2.31 9.67
C HIS A 151 21.27 -2.68 8.88
N ILE A 152 20.42 -3.51 9.46
CA ILE A 152 19.10 -3.92 8.94
C ILE A 152 18.06 -3.54 9.97
N SER A 153 17.15 -2.65 9.63
CA SER A 153 16.02 -2.26 10.48
C SER A 153 14.72 -2.35 9.69
N LEU A 154 13.93 -3.39 9.95
CA LEU A 154 12.71 -3.71 9.23
C LEU A 154 11.54 -3.90 10.18
N ASP A 155 10.38 -3.40 9.80
CA ASP A 155 9.10 -3.77 10.41
C ASP A 155 8.34 -4.69 9.45
N LEU A 156 7.96 -5.88 9.94
CA LEU A 156 7.09 -6.83 9.26
C LEU A 156 5.72 -6.82 9.94
N ILE A 157 4.71 -6.45 9.18
CA ILE A 157 3.32 -6.39 9.63
C ILE A 157 2.49 -7.37 8.81
N VAL A 158 1.71 -8.20 9.49
CA VAL A 158 0.79 -9.15 8.84
C VAL A 158 -0.62 -8.93 9.38
N SER A 159 -1.57 -8.73 8.49
CA SER A 159 -2.98 -8.54 8.79
C SER A 159 -3.83 -9.49 7.97
N ALA A 160 -4.77 -10.17 8.60
CA ALA A 160 -5.76 -11.01 7.94
C ALA A 160 -7.15 -10.38 8.06
N VAL A 161 -7.84 -10.24 6.93
CA VAL A 161 -9.19 -9.71 6.86
C VAL A 161 -10.14 -10.73 6.21
N THR A 162 -11.39 -10.77 6.68
CA THR A 162 -12.45 -11.58 6.07
C THR A 162 -12.89 -11.02 4.72
N GLY A 163 -13.69 -11.77 3.96
CA GLY A 163 -14.28 -11.29 2.71
C GLY A 163 -15.15 -10.03 2.87
N GLU A 164 -15.63 -9.74 4.07
CA GLU A 164 -16.36 -8.52 4.41
C GLU A 164 -15.45 -7.34 4.81
N GLY A 165 -14.13 -7.56 4.81
CA GLY A 165 -13.14 -6.54 5.18
C GLY A 165 -12.96 -6.37 6.71
N LEU A 166 -13.51 -7.28 7.52
CA LEU A 166 -13.32 -7.26 8.97
C LEU A 166 -12.00 -7.91 9.35
N GLN A 167 -11.30 -7.33 10.31
CA GLN A 167 -10.06 -7.90 10.82
C GLN A 167 -10.32 -9.23 11.52
N ALA A 168 -9.67 -10.30 11.05
CA ALA A 168 -9.90 -11.68 11.52
C ALA A 168 -8.99 -12.08 12.67
N ALA A 169 -7.83 -11.46 12.79
CA ALA A 169 -6.85 -11.68 13.86
C ALA A 169 -6.21 -10.35 14.26
N PRO A 170 -5.61 -10.24 15.45
CA PRO A 170 -4.75 -9.11 15.78
C PRO A 170 -3.66 -8.94 14.73
N VAL A 171 -3.32 -7.70 14.42
CA VAL A 171 -2.18 -7.40 13.54
C VAL A 171 -0.92 -7.95 14.19
N SER A 172 -0.22 -8.82 13.46
CA SER A 172 1.08 -9.32 13.88
C SER A 172 2.14 -8.31 13.43
N GLU A 173 2.85 -7.75 14.38
CA GLU A 173 3.97 -6.82 14.14
C GLU A 173 5.25 -7.42 14.68
N LYS A 174 6.29 -7.41 13.85
CA LYS A 174 7.61 -7.90 14.21
C LYS A 174 8.68 -6.92 13.73
N ARG A 175 9.36 -6.30 14.67
CA ARG A 175 10.54 -5.47 14.40
C ARG A 175 11.79 -6.33 14.33
N ILE A 176 12.58 -6.12 13.30
CA ILE A 176 13.87 -6.76 13.05
C ILE A 176 14.92 -5.64 13.03
N ASP A 177 15.81 -5.65 14.00
CA ASP A 177 16.92 -4.70 14.11
C ASP A 177 18.22 -5.50 14.32
N LEU A 178 19.07 -5.54 13.30
CA LEU A 178 20.22 -6.44 13.23
C LEU A 178 21.46 -5.72 12.71
N TYR A 179 22.61 -6.07 13.27
CA TYR A 179 23.95 -5.70 12.81
C TYR A 179 24.73 -6.97 12.44
N PRO A 180 24.42 -7.60 11.30
CA PRO A 180 25.06 -8.86 10.91
C PRO A 180 26.55 -8.67 10.63
N LYS A 181 27.34 -9.70 10.94
CA LYS A 181 28.74 -9.76 10.54
C LYS A 181 28.84 -9.76 9.01
N GLU A 182 29.97 -9.29 8.46
CA GLU A 182 30.16 -9.11 7.02
C GLU A 182 29.85 -10.38 6.18
N GLU A 183 30.18 -11.54 6.68
CA GLU A 183 29.88 -12.81 6.00
C GLU A 183 28.37 -13.06 5.87
N VAL A 184 27.60 -12.79 6.94
CA VAL A 184 26.14 -12.92 6.96
C VAL A 184 25.50 -11.82 6.10
N ALA A 185 25.99 -10.59 6.19
CA ALA A 185 25.54 -9.48 5.38
C ALA A 185 25.75 -9.76 3.88
N LYS A 186 26.89 -10.34 3.50
CA LYS A 186 27.17 -10.79 2.13
C LYS A 186 26.15 -11.84 1.67
N ASN A 187 25.87 -12.83 2.50
CA ASN A 187 24.87 -13.85 2.17
C ASN A 187 23.46 -13.26 1.99
N ILE A 188 23.06 -12.29 2.83
CA ILE A 188 21.79 -11.59 2.70
C ILE A 188 21.74 -10.78 1.38
N ARG A 189 22.84 -10.10 1.01
CA ARG A 189 22.92 -9.37 -0.26
C ARG A 189 22.79 -10.31 -1.48
N GLU A 190 23.36 -11.50 -1.40
CA GLU A 190 23.36 -12.46 -2.51
C GLU A 190 22.08 -13.30 -2.60
N LYS A 191 21.48 -13.67 -1.47
CA LYS A 191 20.36 -14.63 -1.41
C LYS A 191 19.04 -14.00 -0.90
N GLY A 192 19.07 -12.77 -0.40
CA GLY A 192 17.93 -12.15 0.23
C GLY A 192 17.79 -12.52 1.71
N LEU A 193 16.69 -12.13 2.32
CA LEU A 193 16.38 -12.33 3.73
C LEU A 193 15.02 -12.99 3.87
N ALA A 194 14.94 -14.09 4.63
CA ALA A 194 13.69 -14.77 4.93
C ALA A 194 13.21 -14.42 6.34
N LEU A 195 12.01 -13.87 6.45
CA LEU A 195 11.34 -13.52 7.70
C LEU A 195 10.23 -14.53 7.97
N LYS A 196 10.25 -15.17 9.12
CA LYS A 196 9.26 -16.16 9.51
C LYS A 196 8.34 -15.66 10.61
N GLY A 197 7.09 -16.05 10.54
CA GLY A 197 6.10 -15.75 11.57
C GLY A 197 4.92 -16.72 11.55
N VAL A 198 3.95 -16.42 12.40
CA VAL A 198 2.77 -17.26 12.62
C VAL A 198 1.55 -16.34 12.76
N VAL A 199 0.42 -16.78 12.23
CA VAL A 199 -0.89 -16.19 12.47
C VAL A 199 -1.87 -17.27 12.89
N GLU A 200 -2.77 -16.97 13.82
CA GLU A 200 -3.80 -17.90 14.29
C GLU A 200 -5.16 -17.47 13.77
N LEU A 201 -5.80 -18.35 12.98
CA LEU A 201 -7.08 -18.09 12.33
C LEU A 201 -8.05 -19.25 12.55
N GLY A 202 -9.33 -18.93 12.69
CA GLY A 202 -10.41 -19.92 12.63
C GLY A 202 -10.68 -20.38 11.19
N PRO A 203 -11.62 -21.33 10.98
CA PRO A 203 -12.08 -21.69 9.65
C PRO A 203 -12.68 -20.49 8.92
N GLY A 204 -12.39 -20.35 7.62
CA GLY A 204 -12.90 -19.25 6.79
C GLY A 204 -11.98 -18.85 5.64
N ASP A 205 -12.46 -17.89 4.85
CA ASP A 205 -11.72 -17.31 3.72
C ASP A 205 -11.17 -15.95 4.10
N TYR A 206 -9.88 -15.75 3.86
CA TYR A 206 -9.17 -14.55 4.27
C TYR A 206 -8.36 -13.94 3.13
N THR A 207 -8.27 -12.62 3.15
CA THR A 207 -7.23 -11.88 2.44
C THR A 207 -6.17 -11.49 3.46
N VAL A 208 -4.93 -11.92 3.23
CA VAL A 208 -3.80 -11.65 4.13
C VAL A 208 -2.86 -10.66 3.46
N HIS A 209 -2.63 -9.55 4.12
CA HIS A 209 -1.66 -8.52 3.74
C HIS A 209 -0.40 -8.71 4.56
N MET A 210 0.73 -8.89 3.90
CA MET A 210 2.06 -8.93 4.50
C MET A 210 2.81 -7.69 4.04
N VAL A 211 3.18 -6.82 4.95
CA VAL A 211 3.84 -5.53 4.67
C VAL A 211 5.20 -5.52 5.35
N VAL A 212 6.24 -5.17 4.61
CA VAL A 212 7.58 -4.92 5.15
C VAL A 212 7.95 -3.47 4.89
N ARG A 213 8.38 -2.77 5.92
CA ARG A 213 8.93 -1.43 5.84
C ARG A 213 10.39 -1.44 6.27
N ASP A 214 11.24 -0.82 5.50
CA ASP A 214 12.62 -0.53 5.86
C ASP A 214 12.66 0.82 6.59
N GLU A 215 12.99 0.79 7.87
CA GLU A 215 13.02 1.96 8.74
C GLU A 215 14.13 2.94 8.35
N LEU A 216 15.21 2.46 7.72
CA LEU A 216 16.34 3.29 7.34
C LEU A 216 16.08 4.10 6.07
N SER A 217 15.39 3.51 5.11
CA SER A 217 15.09 4.14 3.81
C SER A 217 13.64 4.59 3.65
N GLY A 218 12.73 4.15 4.52
CA GLY A 218 11.29 4.38 4.40
C GLY A 218 10.62 3.60 3.24
N ARG A 219 11.34 2.67 2.59
CA ARG A 219 10.78 1.85 1.50
C ARG A 219 9.82 0.82 2.05
N ILE A 220 8.78 0.52 1.26
CA ILE A 220 7.75 -0.44 1.61
C ILE A 220 7.61 -1.48 0.51
N GLY A 221 7.50 -2.74 0.93
CA GLY A 221 7.02 -3.84 0.11
C GLY A 221 5.77 -4.44 0.70
N SER A 222 4.87 -4.95 -0.13
CA SER A 222 3.73 -5.72 0.34
C SER A 222 3.38 -6.86 -0.60
N VAL A 223 2.82 -7.91 -0.03
CA VAL A 223 2.23 -9.05 -0.74
C VAL A 223 0.84 -9.28 -0.21
N ILE A 224 -0.10 -9.53 -1.13
CA ILE A 224 -1.48 -9.84 -0.82
C ILE A 224 -1.74 -11.29 -1.23
N THR A 225 -2.15 -12.12 -0.28
CA THR A 225 -2.45 -13.54 -0.53
C THR A 225 -3.85 -13.89 -0.06
N ARG A 226 -4.52 -14.77 -0.79
CA ARG A 226 -5.78 -15.37 -0.35
C ARG A 226 -5.48 -16.66 0.38
N LEU A 227 -6.18 -16.89 1.47
CA LEU A 227 -6.00 -18.04 2.33
C LEU A 227 -7.36 -18.61 2.72
N GLN A 228 -7.53 -19.91 2.51
CA GLN A 228 -8.68 -20.65 2.99
C GLN A 228 -8.22 -21.55 4.15
N VAL A 229 -8.88 -21.42 5.30
CA VAL A 229 -8.65 -22.22 6.50
C VAL A 229 -9.85 -23.13 6.70
N GLU A 230 -9.62 -24.43 6.68
CA GLU A 230 -10.65 -25.46 6.88
C GLU A 230 -10.82 -25.82 8.38
#